data_ff2a24ffed3596eee880fb8752228851
#
_entry.id   ff2a24ffed3596eee880fb8752228851
#
_cell.length_a   1.000
_cell.length_b   1.000
_cell.length_c   1.000
_cell.angle_alpha   90.00
_cell.angle_beta   90.00
_cell.angle_gamma   90.00
#
_symmetry.space_group_name_H-M   'P 1'
#
loop_
_entity.id
_entity.type
_entity.pdbx_description
1 polymer ?
#
loop_
_entity_poly.entity_id
_entity_poly.type
_entity_poly.pdbx_seq_one_letter_code
_entity_poly.pdbx_strand_id
1 'polypeptide(L)'
;MTEKILARHAGRSSVQPGENVWVSVDILMTHDVCGPGTIGIFHEQFGPDAKVWDRDRVVIIPDHYIFTADQKCHRNVQTLRDFVKQQGLKYFYDPEFVKNEPTMPNPYRDPTKTSYKGVCHKALPEEGHVRPGEILLGTDSHTCTAGAFGQLATGIGNTDAAFVLGTGKLWLKVPPTMKFTFRGAIPAYLTAKDLILAVIGEIGVDGATYRSMYFAGDGIASLTLEDRMTLTNMAIEAGGKNGVCDVDEKTLRYVRHRSKIPTWNVVRDDSDADYCFQADWDLATLEPLVAKPHSPDNRDTAYNCRDVKLDQAYIGSCTGGKITDMIFAANILKGHRVKIPTFVVPGSTEVHADMQRLNLRGVEKGPNEKSVQDVLLDAGCNVGASGCAACLGGPGDTFGRLQRSEVCISTTNRNFPGRMGSTKSAVYLASPLTVAASALTGHVTDPRQYVSQPIETGAAGVA
;
A
#
# COMPACT_ATOMS: atom_id res chain seq x y z
N MET A 1 -16.24 -3.22 14.90
CA MET A 1 -16.42 -2.99 13.44
C MET A 1 -16.22 -4.28 12.64
N THR A 2 -15.11 -4.98 12.77
CA THR A 2 -14.77 -6.22 12.03
C THR A 2 -15.82 -7.32 12.23
N GLU A 3 -16.26 -7.57 13.47
CA GLU A 3 -17.30 -8.54 13.81
C GLU A 3 -18.64 -8.26 13.11
N LYS A 4 -19.03 -6.97 13.03
CA LYS A 4 -20.28 -6.57 12.36
C LYS A 4 -20.23 -6.84 10.86
N ILE A 5 -19.07 -6.59 10.20
CA ILE A 5 -18.88 -6.91 8.78
C ILE A 5 -18.95 -8.41 8.57
N LEU A 6 -18.25 -9.21 9.40
CA LEU A 6 -18.28 -10.68 9.31
C LEU A 6 -19.67 -11.26 9.56
N ALA A 7 -20.37 -10.78 10.61
CA ALA A 7 -21.74 -11.23 10.92
C ALA A 7 -22.68 -11.06 9.72
N ARG A 8 -22.64 -9.87 9.11
CA ARG A 8 -23.46 -9.57 7.94
C ARG A 8 -23.18 -10.50 6.77
N HIS A 9 -21.90 -10.73 6.44
CA HIS A 9 -21.51 -11.59 5.33
C HIS A 9 -21.68 -13.09 5.62
N ALA A 10 -21.86 -13.45 6.89
CA ALA A 10 -22.24 -14.77 7.34
C ALA A 10 -23.77 -14.97 7.42
N GLY A 11 -24.58 -13.94 7.15
CA GLY A 11 -26.04 -13.99 7.30
C GLY A 11 -26.49 -14.14 8.76
N ARG A 12 -25.68 -13.61 9.71
CA ARG A 12 -25.91 -13.71 11.14
C ARG A 12 -26.17 -12.32 11.76
N SER A 13 -26.89 -12.25 12.85
CA SER A 13 -27.12 -11.02 13.59
C SER A 13 -25.87 -10.55 14.35
N SER A 14 -25.05 -11.48 14.81
CA SER A 14 -23.78 -11.24 15.51
C SER A 14 -22.82 -12.41 15.37
N VAL A 15 -21.55 -12.16 15.61
CA VAL A 15 -20.48 -13.17 15.75
C VAL A 15 -19.58 -12.77 16.91
N GLN A 16 -18.86 -13.73 17.47
CA GLN A 16 -17.92 -13.51 18.56
C GLN A 16 -16.49 -13.85 18.15
N PRO A 17 -15.46 -13.15 18.68
CA PRO A 17 -14.07 -13.52 18.47
C PRO A 17 -13.81 -14.99 18.77
N GLY A 18 -13.10 -15.67 17.86
CA GLY A 18 -12.81 -17.09 17.96
C GLY A 18 -13.80 -18.02 17.25
N GLU A 19 -15.00 -17.55 16.92
CA GLU A 19 -15.92 -18.33 16.09
C GLU A 19 -15.40 -18.49 14.66
N ASN A 20 -15.75 -19.61 14.04
CA ASN A 20 -15.50 -19.85 12.64
C ASN A 20 -16.79 -19.64 11.84
N VAL A 21 -16.73 -18.82 10.82
CA VAL A 21 -17.89 -18.43 10.02
C VAL A 21 -17.62 -18.55 8.52
N TRP A 22 -18.61 -19.00 7.76
CA TRP A 22 -18.61 -18.88 6.32
C TRP A 22 -19.09 -17.49 5.93
N VAL A 23 -18.29 -16.77 5.15
CA VAL A 23 -18.63 -15.44 4.66
C VAL A 23 -18.71 -15.41 3.14
N SER A 24 -19.65 -14.64 2.60
CA SER A 24 -19.65 -14.25 1.20
C SER A 24 -18.58 -13.17 0.95
N VAL A 25 -17.90 -13.26 -0.18
CA VAL A 25 -16.83 -12.34 -0.59
C VAL A 25 -17.39 -11.34 -1.60
N ASP A 26 -17.09 -10.05 -1.42
CA ASP A 26 -17.54 -9.03 -2.37
C ASP A 26 -16.53 -8.82 -3.50
N ILE A 27 -15.23 -8.84 -3.20
CA ILE A 27 -14.17 -8.72 -4.20
C ILE A 27 -13.06 -9.72 -3.90
N LEU A 28 -12.61 -10.41 -4.95
CA LEU A 28 -11.36 -11.15 -4.95
C LEU A 28 -10.37 -10.48 -5.89
N MET A 29 -9.19 -10.11 -5.38
CA MET A 29 -8.10 -9.55 -6.17
C MET A 29 -6.95 -10.56 -6.29
N THR A 30 -6.36 -10.65 -7.50
CA THR A 30 -5.08 -11.35 -7.71
C THR A 30 -4.18 -10.60 -8.67
N HIS A 31 -2.90 -10.98 -8.72
CA HIS A 31 -1.85 -10.28 -9.48
C HIS A 31 -0.88 -11.28 -10.16
N ASP A 32 0.14 -10.76 -10.86
CA ASP A 32 1.04 -11.55 -11.70
C ASP A 32 1.96 -12.53 -10.96
N VAL A 33 2.19 -12.34 -9.65
CA VAL A 33 3.02 -13.27 -8.87
C VAL A 33 2.20 -14.48 -8.39
N CYS A 34 1.02 -14.24 -7.80
CA CYS A 34 0.19 -15.28 -7.18
C CYS A 34 -0.90 -15.83 -8.11
N GLY A 35 -1.39 -15.00 -9.04
CA GLY A 35 -2.53 -15.35 -9.92
C GLY A 35 -2.33 -16.63 -10.73
N PRO A 36 -1.19 -16.88 -11.39
CA PRO A 36 -0.97 -18.15 -12.10
C PRO A 36 -1.11 -19.39 -11.24
N GLY A 37 -0.57 -19.34 -10.00
CA GLY A 37 -0.72 -20.44 -9.04
C GLY A 37 -2.17 -20.61 -8.58
N THR A 38 -2.87 -19.52 -8.33
CA THR A 38 -4.30 -19.54 -7.98
C THR A 38 -5.14 -20.16 -9.09
N ILE A 39 -4.90 -19.77 -10.35
CA ILE A 39 -5.61 -20.30 -11.53
C ILE A 39 -5.32 -21.80 -11.70
N GLY A 40 -4.06 -22.23 -11.52
CA GLY A 40 -3.69 -23.64 -11.59
C GLY A 40 -4.48 -24.49 -10.58
N ILE A 41 -4.52 -24.06 -9.31
CA ILE A 41 -5.29 -24.75 -8.26
C ILE A 41 -6.79 -24.71 -8.56
N PHE A 42 -7.33 -23.59 -9.06
CA PHE A 42 -8.74 -23.49 -9.44
C PHE A 42 -9.12 -24.52 -10.50
N HIS A 43 -8.34 -24.68 -11.57
CA HIS A 43 -8.60 -25.69 -12.60
C HIS A 43 -8.40 -27.12 -12.09
N GLU A 44 -7.44 -27.35 -11.21
CA GLU A 44 -7.21 -28.66 -10.60
C GLU A 44 -8.39 -29.11 -9.74
N GLN A 45 -8.95 -28.19 -8.94
CA GLN A 45 -9.98 -28.53 -7.96
C GLN A 45 -11.42 -28.48 -8.51
N PHE A 46 -11.69 -27.58 -9.47
CA PHE A 46 -13.03 -27.38 -10.02
C PHE A 46 -13.17 -27.88 -11.46
N GLY A 47 -12.08 -28.25 -12.12
CA GLY A 47 -12.04 -28.70 -13.51
C GLY A 47 -11.66 -27.61 -14.51
N PRO A 48 -11.16 -28.00 -15.70
CA PRO A 48 -10.64 -27.07 -16.70
C PRO A 48 -11.72 -26.15 -17.31
N ASP A 49 -12.97 -26.57 -17.32
CA ASP A 49 -14.10 -25.81 -17.86
C ASP A 49 -14.88 -25.03 -16.77
N ALA A 50 -14.44 -25.11 -15.53
CA ALA A 50 -15.08 -24.42 -14.41
C ALA A 50 -15.15 -22.90 -14.67
N LYS A 51 -16.26 -22.31 -14.21
CA LYS A 51 -16.45 -20.85 -14.25
C LYS A 51 -16.27 -20.26 -12.87
N VAL A 52 -15.73 -19.03 -12.83
CA VAL A 52 -15.66 -18.26 -11.58
C VAL A 52 -17.08 -17.96 -11.08
N TRP A 53 -17.23 -17.83 -9.74
CA TRP A 53 -18.56 -17.63 -9.11
C TRP A 53 -19.25 -16.34 -9.62
N ASP A 54 -18.47 -15.29 -9.86
CA ASP A 54 -18.97 -14.00 -10.35
C ASP A 54 -17.84 -13.24 -11.07
N ARG A 55 -17.98 -13.06 -12.37
CA ARG A 55 -17.00 -12.38 -13.21
C ARG A 55 -16.87 -10.87 -12.94
N ASP A 56 -17.87 -10.26 -12.28
CA ASP A 56 -17.90 -8.85 -11.94
C ASP A 56 -17.29 -8.57 -10.55
N ARG A 57 -16.85 -9.61 -9.83
CA ARG A 57 -16.24 -9.54 -8.49
C ARG A 57 -14.80 -10.02 -8.43
N VAL A 58 -14.26 -10.47 -9.55
CA VAL A 58 -12.84 -10.85 -9.69
C VAL A 58 -12.08 -9.72 -10.35
N VAL A 59 -11.03 -9.24 -9.69
CA VAL A 59 -10.18 -8.14 -10.15
C VAL A 59 -8.75 -8.66 -10.32
N ILE A 60 -8.17 -8.49 -11.51
CA ILE A 60 -6.80 -8.92 -11.80
C ILE A 60 -5.94 -7.69 -12.13
N ILE A 61 -4.89 -7.49 -11.33
CA ILE A 61 -4.00 -6.33 -11.43
C ILE A 61 -2.54 -6.80 -11.48
N PRO A 62 -1.97 -7.06 -12.66
CA PRO A 62 -0.54 -7.29 -12.78
C PRO A 62 0.23 -6.02 -12.41
N ASP A 63 1.13 -6.10 -11.42
CA ASP A 63 1.79 -4.89 -10.87
C ASP A 63 3.19 -5.12 -10.32
N HIS A 64 3.60 -6.39 -10.11
CA HIS A 64 4.85 -6.72 -9.45
C HIS A 64 6.03 -6.88 -10.43
N TYR A 65 5.99 -7.86 -11.34
CA TYR A 65 7.11 -8.20 -12.21
C TYR A 65 6.79 -7.92 -13.68
N ILE A 66 6.32 -6.71 -13.96
CA ILE A 66 5.85 -6.33 -15.29
C ILE A 66 6.90 -5.55 -16.11
N PHE A 67 7.72 -4.72 -15.46
CA PHE A 67 8.77 -3.92 -16.12
C PHE A 67 10.13 -4.65 -16.06
N THR A 68 10.24 -5.77 -16.73
CA THR A 68 11.43 -6.63 -16.75
C THR A 68 11.54 -7.37 -18.08
N ALA A 69 12.77 -7.71 -18.48
CA ALA A 69 13.03 -8.58 -19.62
C ALA A 69 12.86 -10.09 -19.29
N ASP A 70 12.55 -10.45 -18.05
CA ASP A 70 12.41 -11.84 -17.62
C ASP A 70 11.19 -12.50 -18.25
N GLN A 71 11.43 -13.51 -19.09
CA GLN A 71 10.41 -14.25 -19.82
C GLN A 71 9.46 -15.06 -18.91
N LYS A 72 9.89 -15.39 -17.69
CA LYS A 72 9.01 -16.01 -16.68
C LYS A 72 7.88 -15.06 -16.28
N CYS A 73 8.25 -13.81 -16.03
CA CYS A 73 7.29 -12.77 -15.64
C CYS A 73 6.29 -12.50 -16.76
N HIS A 74 6.75 -12.46 -18.02
CA HIS A 74 5.87 -12.31 -19.18
C HIS A 74 4.89 -13.50 -19.32
N ARG A 75 5.34 -14.73 -19.08
CA ARG A 75 4.45 -15.91 -19.08
C ARG A 75 3.39 -15.83 -18.00
N ASN A 76 3.71 -15.31 -16.82
CA ASN A 76 2.73 -15.11 -15.75
C ASN A 76 1.60 -14.18 -16.21
N VAL A 77 1.94 -13.03 -16.80
CA VAL A 77 0.94 -12.10 -17.33
C VAL A 77 0.12 -12.73 -18.45
N GLN A 78 0.76 -13.54 -19.32
CA GLN A 78 0.04 -14.25 -20.38
C GLN A 78 -0.97 -15.26 -19.82
N THR A 79 -0.62 -15.99 -18.75
CA THR A 79 -1.55 -16.90 -18.05
C THR A 79 -2.78 -16.14 -17.53
N LEU A 80 -2.57 -14.93 -16.99
CA LEU A 80 -3.68 -14.08 -16.53
C LEU A 80 -4.57 -13.64 -17.70
N ARG A 81 -4.00 -13.23 -18.83
CA ARG A 81 -4.75 -12.86 -20.04
C ARG A 81 -5.63 -13.98 -20.56
N ASP A 82 -5.05 -15.19 -20.63
CA ASP A 82 -5.77 -16.37 -21.10
C ASP A 82 -6.94 -16.71 -20.20
N PHE A 83 -6.73 -16.65 -18.88
CA PHE A 83 -7.78 -16.87 -17.88
C PHE A 83 -8.88 -15.79 -17.96
N VAL A 84 -8.51 -14.53 -18.04
CA VAL A 84 -9.47 -13.40 -18.24
C VAL A 84 -10.36 -13.64 -19.46
N LYS A 85 -9.75 -14.02 -20.57
CA LYS A 85 -10.49 -14.33 -21.81
C LYS A 85 -11.41 -15.56 -21.63
N GLN A 86 -10.91 -16.64 -21.03
CA GLN A 86 -11.67 -17.87 -20.79
C GLN A 86 -12.89 -17.63 -19.89
N GLN A 87 -12.72 -16.82 -18.84
CA GLN A 87 -13.75 -16.54 -17.84
C GLN A 87 -14.65 -15.35 -18.20
N GLY A 88 -14.24 -14.52 -19.16
CA GLY A 88 -14.94 -13.29 -19.52
C GLY A 88 -14.93 -12.26 -18.38
N LEU A 89 -13.80 -12.15 -17.66
CA LEU A 89 -13.68 -11.24 -16.52
C LEU A 89 -13.74 -9.78 -16.98
N LYS A 90 -14.40 -8.96 -16.17
CA LYS A 90 -14.62 -7.55 -16.48
C LYS A 90 -13.44 -6.67 -16.09
N TYR A 91 -12.77 -6.99 -15.00
CA TYR A 91 -11.74 -6.15 -14.41
C TYR A 91 -10.35 -6.78 -14.54
N PHE A 92 -9.65 -6.39 -15.60
CA PHE A 92 -8.29 -6.76 -15.88
C PHE A 92 -7.49 -5.52 -16.30
N TYR A 93 -6.47 -5.20 -15.53
CA TYR A 93 -5.64 -4.01 -15.75
C TYR A 93 -4.34 -4.40 -16.44
N ASP A 94 -4.45 -4.78 -17.72
CA ASP A 94 -3.37 -5.32 -18.54
C ASP A 94 -2.24 -4.29 -18.74
N PRO A 95 -0.97 -4.63 -18.42
CA PRO A 95 0.18 -3.78 -18.73
C PRO A 95 0.46 -3.59 -20.23
N GLU A 96 -0.22 -4.33 -21.14
CA GLU A 96 -0.08 -4.26 -22.60
C GLU A 96 1.38 -4.18 -23.06
N PHE A 97 2.06 -5.33 -23.17
CA PHE A 97 3.38 -5.41 -23.77
C PHE A 97 3.28 -5.12 -25.27
N VAL A 98 3.99 -4.09 -25.75
CA VAL A 98 4.05 -3.80 -27.18
C VAL A 98 4.80 -4.96 -27.86
N LYS A 99 4.11 -5.66 -28.78
CA LYS A 99 4.75 -6.65 -29.65
C LYS A 99 5.93 -6.00 -30.37
N ASN A 100 7.12 -6.55 -30.22
CA ASN A 100 8.38 -6.18 -30.90
C ASN A 100 9.29 -5.13 -30.23
N GLU A 101 9.03 -4.66 -29.01
CA GLU A 101 10.07 -3.98 -28.23
C GLU A 101 10.49 -4.86 -27.06
N PRO A 102 11.69 -5.45 -27.08
CA PRO A 102 12.18 -6.31 -25.98
C PRO A 102 12.55 -5.54 -24.70
N THR A 103 12.50 -4.24 -24.77
CA THR A 103 12.88 -3.33 -23.68
C THR A 103 11.66 -2.57 -23.18
N MET A 104 11.23 -2.89 -21.96
CA MET A 104 10.25 -2.23 -21.12
C MET A 104 8.97 -1.76 -21.84
N PRO A 105 7.79 -2.30 -21.48
CA PRO A 105 6.55 -1.60 -21.72
C PRO A 105 6.69 -0.23 -21.06
N ASN A 106 6.69 0.82 -21.85
CA ASN A 106 6.64 2.18 -21.34
C ASN A 106 5.18 2.59 -21.25
N PRO A 107 4.51 2.42 -20.10
CA PRO A 107 3.11 2.81 -19.93
C PRO A 107 2.92 4.32 -20.11
N TYR A 108 4.03 5.09 -20.20
CA TYR A 108 4.04 6.54 -20.36
C TYR A 108 4.21 6.99 -21.81
N ARG A 109 4.44 6.09 -22.78
CA ARG A 109 4.39 6.47 -24.19
C ARG A 109 3.00 6.93 -24.62
N ASP A 110 1.96 6.30 -24.06
CA ASP A 110 0.58 6.71 -24.26
C ASP A 110 -0.30 6.10 -23.13
N PRO A 111 -0.48 6.80 -22.00
CA PRO A 111 -1.29 6.31 -20.89
C PRO A 111 -2.76 6.07 -21.28
N THR A 112 -3.21 6.58 -22.44
CA THR A 112 -4.57 6.34 -22.95
C THR A 112 -4.71 4.99 -23.64
N LYS A 113 -3.60 4.31 -23.97
CA LYS A 113 -3.57 3.04 -24.68
C LYS A 113 -3.31 1.81 -23.80
N THR A 114 -3.01 2.00 -22.52
CA THR A 114 -2.83 0.90 -21.57
C THR A 114 -3.90 0.93 -20.50
N SER A 115 -4.37 -0.25 -20.08
CA SER A 115 -5.23 -0.38 -18.92
C SER A 115 -4.45 -0.54 -17.61
N TYR A 116 -3.13 -0.57 -17.64
CA TYR A 116 -2.27 -0.65 -16.47
C TYR A 116 -2.49 0.52 -15.51
N LYS A 117 -2.59 0.21 -14.21
CA LYS A 117 -2.93 1.19 -13.16
C LYS A 117 -1.86 1.37 -12.07
N GLY A 118 -0.88 0.47 -12.00
CA GLY A 118 0.13 0.50 -10.94
C GLY A 118 -0.13 -0.54 -9.86
N VAL A 119 0.40 -0.28 -8.66
CA VAL A 119 0.32 -1.19 -7.51
C VAL A 119 -1.13 -1.50 -7.15
N CYS A 120 -1.46 -2.78 -7.00
CA CYS A 120 -2.84 -3.25 -6.81
C CYS A 120 -3.54 -2.57 -5.62
N HIS A 121 -2.84 -2.31 -4.52
CA HIS A 121 -3.42 -1.65 -3.33
C HIS A 121 -3.72 -0.16 -3.52
N LYS A 122 -3.15 0.46 -4.55
CA LYS A 122 -3.46 1.82 -4.96
C LYS A 122 -4.48 1.82 -6.10
N ALA A 123 -4.36 0.89 -7.05
CA ALA A 123 -5.28 0.75 -8.17
C ALA A 123 -6.70 0.33 -7.73
N LEU A 124 -6.83 -0.57 -6.73
CA LEU A 124 -8.13 -0.99 -6.21
C LEU A 124 -9.02 0.18 -5.77
N PRO A 125 -8.59 1.12 -4.90
CA PRO A 125 -9.39 2.28 -4.54
C PRO A 125 -9.59 3.26 -5.69
N GLU A 126 -8.57 3.52 -6.50
CA GLU A 126 -8.65 4.45 -7.63
C GLU A 126 -9.67 4.00 -8.69
N GLU A 127 -9.79 2.69 -8.92
CA GLU A 127 -10.74 2.11 -9.88
C GLU A 127 -12.11 1.75 -9.25
N GLY A 128 -12.34 2.15 -7.99
CA GLY A 128 -13.65 2.03 -7.30
C GLY A 128 -14.00 0.63 -6.81
N HIS A 129 -12.99 -0.21 -6.55
CA HIS A 129 -13.18 -1.57 -6.02
C HIS A 129 -13.23 -1.63 -4.48
N VAL A 130 -13.00 -0.51 -3.78
CA VAL A 130 -13.07 -0.46 -2.32
C VAL A 130 -14.33 0.25 -1.86
N ARG A 131 -15.04 -0.36 -0.92
CA ARG A 131 -16.30 0.18 -0.37
C ARG A 131 -16.46 -0.17 1.10
N PRO A 132 -16.96 0.77 1.92
CA PRO A 132 -17.20 0.51 3.34
C PRO A 132 -18.10 -0.71 3.59
N GLY A 133 -17.77 -1.49 4.60
CA GLY A 133 -18.58 -2.60 5.07
C GLY A 133 -18.61 -3.85 4.18
N GLU A 134 -17.78 -3.91 3.12
CA GLU A 134 -17.59 -5.08 2.27
C GLU A 134 -16.40 -5.93 2.69
N ILE A 135 -16.30 -7.14 2.14
CA ILE A 135 -15.16 -8.04 2.30
C ILE A 135 -14.36 -8.10 0.99
N LEU A 136 -13.10 -7.66 1.05
CA LEU A 136 -12.12 -7.78 -0.02
C LEU A 136 -11.02 -8.77 0.38
N LEU A 137 -10.88 -9.82 -0.41
CA LEU A 137 -9.79 -10.77 -0.25
C LEU A 137 -8.80 -10.63 -1.41
N GLY A 138 -7.51 -10.75 -1.12
CA GLY A 138 -6.49 -10.65 -2.16
C GLY A 138 -5.36 -11.64 -1.95
N THR A 139 -4.68 -12.02 -3.02
CA THR A 139 -3.50 -12.90 -2.95
C THR A 139 -2.22 -12.18 -2.54
N ASP A 140 -2.31 -10.90 -2.25
CA ASP A 140 -1.22 -10.11 -1.67
C ASP A 140 -1.44 -9.84 -0.17
N SER A 141 -0.38 -9.90 0.62
CA SER A 141 -0.44 -9.71 2.08
C SER A 141 -0.91 -8.31 2.48
N HIS A 142 -0.59 -7.27 1.67
CA HIS A 142 -0.98 -5.88 1.94
C HIS A 142 -2.39 -5.52 1.47
N THR A 143 -3.22 -6.51 1.12
CA THR A 143 -4.66 -6.30 0.83
C THR A 143 -5.37 -5.57 1.98
N CYS A 144 -4.87 -5.67 3.22
CA CYS A 144 -5.35 -4.94 4.38
C CYS A 144 -5.37 -3.41 4.21
N THR A 145 -4.66 -2.86 3.22
CA THR A 145 -4.68 -1.42 2.86
C THR A 145 -6.10 -0.87 2.68
N ALA A 146 -7.01 -1.66 2.13
CA ALA A 146 -8.40 -1.26 1.88
C ALA A 146 -9.22 -1.03 3.18
N GLY A 147 -8.69 -1.44 4.33
CA GLY A 147 -9.28 -1.13 5.63
C GLY A 147 -9.31 0.37 5.97
N ALA A 148 -8.49 1.20 5.30
CA ALA A 148 -8.58 2.66 5.37
C ALA A 148 -9.94 3.21 4.93
N PHE A 149 -10.69 2.43 4.17
CA PHE A 149 -12.03 2.75 3.65
C PHE A 149 -13.14 2.08 4.46
N GLY A 150 -12.84 1.50 5.63
CA GLY A 150 -13.82 0.76 6.45
C GLY A 150 -14.26 -0.56 5.82
N GLN A 151 -13.43 -1.15 4.96
CA GLN A 151 -13.62 -2.46 4.35
C GLN A 151 -12.88 -3.53 5.17
N LEU A 152 -13.46 -4.69 5.35
CA LEU A 152 -12.70 -5.83 5.87
C LEU A 152 -11.85 -6.40 4.74
N ALA A 153 -10.55 -6.13 4.79
CA ALA A 153 -9.64 -6.53 3.74
C ALA A 153 -8.46 -7.33 4.30
N THR A 154 -8.13 -8.46 3.66
CA THR A 154 -7.03 -9.31 4.13
C THR A 154 -6.41 -10.12 3.01
N GLY A 155 -5.11 -10.41 3.17
CA GLY A 155 -4.38 -11.34 2.30
C GLY A 155 -4.76 -12.79 2.58
N ILE A 156 -4.84 -13.59 1.52
CA ILE A 156 -5.09 -15.03 1.56
C ILE A 156 -4.12 -15.80 0.65
N GLY A 157 -3.93 -17.07 0.93
CA GLY A 157 -3.11 -17.95 0.09
C GLY A 157 -3.79 -18.34 -1.23
N ASN A 158 -2.98 -18.85 -2.17
CA ASN A 158 -3.47 -19.27 -3.50
C ASN A 158 -4.59 -20.34 -3.42
N THR A 159 -4.52 -21.26 -2.46
CA THR A 159 -5.54 -22.30 -2.26
C THR A 159 -6.88 -21.70 -1.85
N ASP A 160 -6.87 -20.79 -0.87
CA ASP A 160 -8.08 -20.08 -0.44
C ASP A 160 -8.65 -19.22 -1.58
N ALA A 161 -7.78 -18.53 -2.31
CA ALA A 161 -8.19 -17.70 -3.45
C ALA A 161 -8.82 -18.54 -4.58
N ALA A 162 -8.28 -19.72 -4.87
CA ALA A 162 -8.86 -20.65 -5.82
C ALA A 162 -10.24 -21.15 -5.37
N PHE A 163 -10.39 -21.42 -4.07
CA PHE A 163 -11.68 -21.79 -3.50
C PHE A 163 -12.70 -20.64 -3.61
N VAL A 164 -12.28 -19.40 -3.34
CA VAL A 164 -13.12 -18.20 -3.52
C VAL A 164 -13.50 -18.04 -5.00
N LEU A 165 -12.57 -18.25 -5.95
CA LEU A 165 -12.87 -18.22 -7.38
C LEU A 165 -14.03 -19.15 -7.76
N GLY A 166 -14.07 -20.34 -7.17
CA GLY A 166 -15.12 -21.31 -7.47
C GLY A 166 -16.44 -21.10 -6.72
N THR A 167 -16.41 -20.49 -5.54
CA THR A 167 -17.56 -20.49 -4.63
C THR A 167 -18.07 -19.12 -4.21
N GLY A 168 -17.24 -18.08 -4.32
CA GLY A 168 -17.54 -16.75 -3.77
C GLY A 168 -17.56 -16.68 -2.24
N LYS A 169 -17.05 -17.71 -1.56
CA LYS A 169 -17.11 -17.84 -0.10
C LYS A 169 -15.75 -18.22 0.48
N LEU A 170 -15.53 -17.83 1.73
CA LEU A 170 -14.40 -18.32 2.50
C LEU A 170 -14.80 -18.58 3.96
N TRP A 171 -14.13 -19.54 4.58
CA TRP A 171 -14.26 -19.83 5.99
C TRP A 171 -13.19 -19.04 6.76
N LEU A 172 -13.64 -18.19 7.67
CA LEU A 172 -12.78 -17.32 8.46
C LEU A 172 -13.05 -17.48 9.95
N LYS A 173 -11.99 -17.45 10.75
CA LYS A 173 -12.11 -17.27 12.19
C LYS A 173 -12.30 -15.78 12.48
N VAL A 174 -13.24 -15.43 13.33
CA VAL A 174 -13.48 -14.04 13.75
C VAL A 174 -12.29 -13.56 14.60
N PRO A 175 -11.53 -12.55 14.16
CA PRO A 175 -10.40 -12.06 14.93
C PRO A 175 -10.87 -11.18 16.09
N PRO A 176 -10.24 -11.25 17.27
CA PRO A 176 -10.42 -10.22 18.30
C PRO A 176 -9.80 -8.90 17.84
N THR A 177 -10.34 -7.78 18.31
CA THR A 177 -9.90 -6.45 17.90
C THR A 177 -8.98 -5.81 18.93
N MET A 178 -7.84 -5.27 18.45
CA MET A 178 -6.94 -4.38 19.18
C MET A 178 -7.24 -2.94 18.80
N LYS A 179 -7.25 -2.01 19.76
CA LYS A 179 -7.47 -0.58 19.50
C LYS A 179 -6.21 0.23 19.75
N PHE A 180 -5.87 1.07 18.79
CA PHE A 180 -4.72 1.97 18.80
C PHE A 180 -5.22 3.40 18.66
N THR A 181 -5.16 4.18 19.74
CA THR A 181 -5.72 5.54 19.79
C THR A 181 -4.60 6.57 19.69
N PHE A 182 -4.72 7.48 18.73
CA PHE A 182 -3.79 8.59 18.56
C PHE A 182 -4.51 9.91 18.87
N ARG A 183 -3.94 10.67 19.80
CA ARG A 183 -4.52 11.93 20.29
C ARG A 183 -3.70 13.14 19.87
N GLY A 184 -4.40 14.23 19.60
CA GLY A 184 -3.81 15.52 19.23
C GLY A 184 -3.52 15.66 17.74
N ALA A 185 -3.04 16.83 17.36
CA ALA A 185 -2.68 17.13 15.98
C ALA A 185 -1.34 16.47 15.62
N ILE A 186 -1.25 15.95 14.38
CA ILE A 186 0.00 15.37 13.88
C ILE A 186 1.04 16.49 13.69
N PRO A 187 2.24 16.38 14.30
CA PRO A 187 3.33 17.33 14.06
C PRO A 187 3.77 17.36 12.60
N ALA A 188 4.23 18.52 12.13
CA ALA A 188 4.64 18.75 10.74
C ALA A 188 5.73 17.79 10.24
N TYR A 189 6.52 17.25 11.14
CA TYR A 189 7.64 16.35 10.87
C TYR A 189 7.29 14.87 10.94
N LEU A 190 6.02 14.51 11.19
CA LEU A 190 5.54 13.12 11.23
C LEU A 190 4.57 12.84 10.08
N THR A 191 4.53 11.58 9.68
CA THR A 191 3.52 11.02 8.78
C THR A 191 2.93 9.75 9.40
N ALA A 192 1.92 9.19 8.78
CA ALA A 192 1.36 7.90 9.21
C ALA A 192 2.38 6.76 9.25
N LYS A 193 3.50 6.88 8.50
CA LYS A 193 4.60 5.90 8.58
C LYS A 193 5.26 5.89 9.95
N ASP A 194 5.48 7.04 10.55
CA ASP A 194 6.04 7.13 11.89
C ASP A 194 5.07 6.54 12.92
N LEU A 195 3.76 6.80 12.77
CA LEU A 195 2.73 6.26 13.66
C LEU A 195 2.69 4.72 13.63
N ILE A 196 2.68 4.13 12.44
CA ILE A 196 2.64 2.65 12.35
C ILE A 196 3.95 2.01 12.82
N LEU A 197 5.10 2.65 12.59
CA LEU A 197 6.37 2.18 13.14
C LEU A 197 6.39 2.27 14.68
N ALA A 198 5.72 3.29 15.27
CA ALA A 198 5.53 3.35 16.73
C ALA A 198 4.73 2.14 17.25
N VAL A 199 3.62 1.80 16.58
CA VAL A 199 2.79 0.65 16.93
C VAL A 199 3.57 -0.66 16.80
N ILE A 200 4.19 -0.91 15.63
CA ILE A 200 4.91 -2.16 15.38
C ILE A 200 6.09 -2.32 16.35
N GLY A 201 6.81 -1.23 16.63
CA GLY A 201 7.90 -1.26 17.58
C GLY A 201 7.45 -1.46 19.03
N GLU A 202 6.19 -1.21 19.36
CA GLU A 202 5.62 -1.46 20.69
C GLU A 202 5.15 -2.90 20.87
N ILE A 203 4.45 -3.45 19.87
CA ILE A 203 3.82 -4.77 20.01
C ILE A 203 4.61 -5.91 19.34
N GLY A 204 5.64 -5.60 18.54
CA GLY A 204 6.43 -6.56 17.76
C GLY A 204 5.76 -7.00 16.46
N VAL A 205 6.50 -7.74 15.62
CA VAL A 205 6.04 -8.23 14.31
C VAL A 205 4.97 -9.33 14.39
N ASP A 206 4.75 -9.91 15.53
CA ASP A 206 3.75 -10.97 15.80
C ASP A 206 2.70 -10.57 16.85
N GLY A 207 2.80 -9.35 17.41
CA GLY A 207 1.95 -8.88 18.49
C GLY A 207 0.46 -8.81 18.14
N ALA A 208 0.12 -8.61 16.86
CA ALA A 208 -1.25 -8.61 16.36
C ALA A 208 -1.61 -9.90 15.58
N THR A 209 -0.86 -11.00 15.76
CA THR A 209 -1.12 -12.25 15.03
C THR A 209 -2.57 -12.67 15.11
N TYR A 210 -3.21 -12.76 13.95
CA TYR A 210 -4.63 -13.08 13.76
C TYR A 210 -5.59 -12.16 14.54
N ARG A 211 -5.26 -10.87 14.69
CA ARG A 211 -6.12 -9.84 15.31
C ARG A 211 -6.49 -8.77 14.29
N SER A 212 -7.59 -8.10 14.53
CA SER A 212 -7.96 -6.88 13.82
C SER A 212 -7.33 -5.68 14.51
N MET A 213 -6.68 -4.80 13.77
CA MET A 213 -6.07 -3.57 14.29
C MET A 213 -6.97 -2.36 13.94
N TYR A 214 -7.61 -1.78 14.95
CA TYR A 214 -8.46 -0.61 14.79
C TYR A 214 -7.70 0.66 15.19
N PHE A 215 -7.50 1.55 14.22
CA PHE A 215 -6.83 2.83 14.40
C PHE A 215 -7.87 3.93 14.62
N ALA A 216 -7.80 4.60 15.77
CA ALA A 216 -8.82 5.53 16.26
C ALA A 216 -8.20 6.81 16.84
N GLY A 217 -9.06 7.75 17.20
CA GLY A 217 -8.70 9.02 17.84
C GLY A 217 -8.74 10.20 16.88
N ASP A 218 -8.69 11.41 17.44
CA ASP A 218 -8.71 12.67 16.70
C ASP A 218 -7.45 12.84 15.83
N GLY A 219 -6.32 12.29 16.25
CA GLY A 219 -5.12 12.20 15.43
C GLY A 219 -5.37 11.46 14.11
N ILE A 220 -6.04 10.28 14.15
CA ILE A 220 -6.38 9.52 12.95
C ILE A 220 -7.44 10.22 12.10
N ALA A 221 -8.43 10.85 12.72
CA ALA A 221 -9.45 11.61 12.02
C ALA A 221 -8.85 12.81 11.24
N SER A 222 -7.74 13.39 11.71
CA SER A 222 -7.04 14.49 11.06
C SER A 222 -6.25 14.05 9.81
N LEU A 223 -5.82 12.80 9.74
CA LEU A 223 -5.00 12.25 8.65
C LEU A 223 -5.72 12.32 7.29
N THR A 224 -4.91 12.40 6.24
CA THR A 224 -5.40 12.17 4.88
C THR A 224 -5.85 10.71 4.71
N LEU A 225 -6.65 10.43 3.70
CA LEU A 225 -7.03 9.05 3.40
C LEU A 225 -5.80 8.20 3.00
N GLU A 226 -4.85 8.79 2.29
CA GLU A 226 -3.59 8.14 1.92
C GLU A 226 -2.72 7.81 3.14
N ASP A 227 -2.68 8.66 4.17
CA ASP A 227 -2.04 8.33 5.44
C ASP A 227 -2.72 7.15 6.13
N ARG A 228 -4.06 7.11 6.16
CA ARG A 228 -4.80 5.96 6.70
C ARG A 228 -4.51 4.67 5.94
N MET A 229 -4.31 4.75 4.62
CA MET A 229 -3.85 3.61 3.82
C MET A 229 -2.48 3.09 4.28
N THR A 230 -1.56 3.97 4.67
CA THR A 230 -0.26 3.56 5.22
C THR A 230 -0.40 2.79 6.54
N LEU A 231 -1.26 3.26 7.46
CA LEU A 231 -1.54 2.57 8.73
C LEU A 231 -2.09 1.17 8.50
N THR A 232 -3.17 1.08 7.72
CA THR A 232 -3.84 -0.20 7.46
C THR A 232 -2.99 -1.14 6.62
N ASN A 233 -2.18 -0.62 5.69
CA ASN A 233 -1.24 -1.40 4.89
C ASN A 233 -0.25 -2.17 5.76
N MET A 234 0.35 -1.50 6.74
CA MET A 234 1.38 -2.10 7.58
C MET A 234 0.84 -2.85 8.80
N ALA A 235 -0.47 -3.02 8.95
CA ALA A 235 -1.05 -3.87 9.98
C ALA A 235 -0.54 -5.32 9.87
N ILE A 236 -0.32 -5.81 8.66
CA ILE A 236 0.23 -7.16 8.42
C ILE A 236 1.67 -7.30 8.94
N GLU A 237 2.43 -6.21 9.04
CA GLU A 237 3.81 -6.25 9.56
C GLU A 237 3.87 -6.47 11.07
N ALA A 238 2.75 -6.32 11.78
CA ALA A 238 2.56 -6.75 13.16
C ALA A 238 1.85 -8.11 13.28
N GLY A 239 1.64 -8.82 12.17
CA GLY A 239 0.87 -10.08 12.12
C GLY A 239 -0.65 -9.89 12.06
N GLY A 240 -1.15 -8.65 11.94
CA GLY A 240 -2.57 -8.34 11.91
C GLY A 240 -3.32 -8.97 10.73
N LYS A 241 -4.51 -9.50 11.00
CA LYS A 241 -5.38 -10.06 9.97
C LYS A 241 -5.93 -8.96 9.06
N ASN A 242 -6.25 -7.81 9.63
CA ASN A 242 -6.63 -6.59 8.93
C ASN A 242 -6.29 -5.36 9.79
N GLY A 243 -6.14 -4.20 9.14
CA GLY A 243 -6.18 -2.89 9.76
C GLY A 243 -7.45 -2.18 9.33
N VAL A 244 -8.04 -1.34 10.17
CA VAL A 244 -9.26 -0.61 9.85
C VAL A 244 -9.28 0.78 10.50
N CYS A 245 -9.83 1.75 9.76
CA CYS A 245 -10.11 3.10 10.25
C CYS A 245 -11.61 3.40 10.16
N ASP A 246 -12.07 4.38 10.94
CA ASP A 246 -13.44 4.87 10.84
C ASP A 246 -13.74 5.49 9.47
N VAL A 247 -14.96 5.26 9.02
CA VAL A 247 -15.50 5.87 7.81
C VAL A 247 -16.06 7.25 8.13
N ASP A 248 -15.38 8.26 7.63
CA ASP A 248 -15.79 9.67 7.72
C ASP A 248 -16.18 10.27 6.35
N GLU A 249 -16.47 11.56 6.30
CA GLU A 249 -16.87 12.23 5.07
C GLU A 249 -15.73 12.27 4.02
N LYS A 250 -14.45 12.26 4.44
CA LYS A 250 -13.32 12.15 3.51
C LYS A 250 -13.38 10.81 2.76
N THR A 251 -13.57 9.71 3.50
CA THR A 251 -13.72 8.36 2.95
C THR A 251 -14.95 8.27 2.03
N LEU A 252 -16.10 8.78 2.48
CA LEU A 252 -17.34 8.72 1.71
C LEU A 252 -17.25 9.53 0.42
N ARG A 253 -16.64 10.71 0.45
CA ARG A 253 -16.40 11.53 -0.74
C ARG A 253 -15.56 10.77 -1.76
N TYR A 254 -14.42 10.22 -1.35
CA TYR A 254 -13.55 9.44 -2.22
C TYR A 254 -14.30 8.28 -2.88
N VAL A 255 -15.02 7.48 -2.08
CA VAL A 255 -15.75 6.31 -2.59
C VAL A 255 -16.89 6.71 -3.54
N ARG A 256 -17.64 7.79 -3.26
CA ARG A 256 -18.71 8.28 -4.14
C ARG A 256 -18.21 8.67 -5.53
N HIS A 257 -17.04 9.27 -5.60
CA HIS A 257 -16.46 9.70 -6.89
C HIS A 257 -15.95 8.52 -7.73
N ARG A 258 -15.55 7.41 -7.11
CA ARG A 258 -14.85 6.32 -7.80
C ARG A 258 -15.68 5.05 -7.93
N SER A 259 -16.55 4.75 -7.00
CA SER A 259 -17.37 3.54 -7.03
C SER A 259 -18.46 3.60 -8.08
N LYS A 260 -18.54 2.54 -8.90
CA LYS A 260 -19.61 2.32 -9.88
C LYS A 260 -20.87 1.73 -9.22
N ILE A 261 -20.79 1.31 -7.96
CA ILE A 261 -21.90 0.76 -7.19
C ILE A 261 -22.42 1.86 -6.24
N PRO A 262 -23.69 2.26 -6.35
CA PRO A 262 -24.20 3.44 -5.65
C PRO A 262 -24.50 3.22 -4.16
N THR A 263 -24.54 1.94 -3.72
CA THR A 263 -24.93 1.58 -2.35
C THR A 263 -23.87 0.77 -1.66
N TRP A 264 -23.51 1.17 -0.45
CA TRP A 264 -22.65 0.43 0.47
C TRP A 264 -23.12 0.64 1.91
N ASN A 265 -22.61 -0.17 2.83
CA ASN A 265 -22.98 -0.06 4.24
C ASN A 265 -21.81 0.44 5.08
N VAL A 266 -21.98 1.62 5.63
CA VAL A 266 -21.06 2.15 6.62
C VAL A 266 -21.26 1.41 7.94
N VAL A 267 -20.25 0.65 8.33
CA VAL A 267 -20.21 -0.01 9.65
C VAL A 267 -19.39 0.87 10.59
N ARG A 268 -19.94 1.16 11.75
CA ARG A 268 -19.28 1.93 12.80
C ARG A 268 -19.03 1.05 14.00
N ASP A 269 -18.02 1.42 14.77
CA ASP A 269 -17.76 0.77 16.03
C ASP A 269 -18.81 1.20 17.08
N ASP A 270 -19.04 0.34 18.07
CA ASP A 270 -19.96 0.65 19.17
C ASP A 270 -19.18 1.35 20.29
N SER A 271 -19.86 2.24 21.02
CA SER A 271 -19.24 2.97 22.14
C SER A 271 -18.86 2.06 23.32
N ASP A 272 -19.47 0.89 23.39
CA ASP A 272 -19.29 -0.16 24.40
C ASP A 272 -18.55 -1.38 23.83
N ALA A 273 -17.86 -1.24 22.70
CA ALA A 273 -17.11 -2.33 22.07
C ALA A 273 -15.95 -2.80 22.97
N ASP A 274 -15.81 -4.12 23.10
CA ASP A 274 -14.70 -4.73 23.80
C ASP A 274 -13.48 -4.92 22.89
N TYR A 275 -12.30 -4.64 23.45
CA TYR A 275 -11.01 -4.79 22.77
C TYR A 275 -10.10 -5.71 23.56
N CYS A 276 -9.44 -6.65 22.87
CA CYS A 276 -8.49 -7.56 23.51
C CYS A 276 -7.15 -6.88 23.90
N PHE A 277 -6.89 -5.68 23.38
CA PHE A 277 -5.74 -4.83 23.71
C PHE A 277 -6.08 -3.38 23.36
N GLN A 278 -5.56 -2.44 24.17
CA GLN A 278 -5.68 -1.01 23.90
C GLN A 278 -4.35 -0.31 24.22
N ALA A 279 -3.97 0.64 23.34
CA ALA A 279 -2.83 1.51 23.56
C ALA A 279 -3.12 2.91 23.02
N ASP A 280 -2.57 3.92 23.69
CA ASP A 280 -2.79 5.33 23.38
C ASP A 280 -1.45 6.03 23.16
N TRP A 281 -1.39 6.91 22.15
CA TRP A 281 -0.25 7.78 21.86
C TRP A 281 -0.68 9.24 21.83
N ASP A 282 0.08 10.10 22.49
CA ASP A 282 0.03 11.54 22.30
C ASP A 282 0.98 11.89 21.14
N LEU A 283 0.42 12.37 20.04
CA LEU A 283 1.17 12.70 18.82
C LEU A 283 2.22 13.80 19.07
N ALA A 284 2.01 14.68 20.05
CA ALA A 284 2.97 15.73 20.39
C ALA A 284 4.29 15.18 20.97
N THR A 285 4.28 13.94 21.47
CA THR A 285 5.47 13.31 22.09
C THR A 285 6.23 12.39 21.15
N LEU A 286 5.65 12.10 19.97
CA LEU A 286 6.32 11.21 19.01
C LEU A 286 7.43 11.95 18.26
N GLU A 287 8.50 11.22 18.00
CA GLU A 287 9.64 11.66 17.22
C GLU A 287 9.66 10.94 15.85
N PRO A 288 10.38 11.48 14.83
CA PRO A 288 10.61 10.78 13.58
C PRO A 288 11.30 9.44 13.82
N LEU A 289 10.69 8.36 13.31
CA LEU A 289 11.13 6.99 13.55
C LEU A 289 11.77 6.35 12.33
N VAL A 290 12.67 5.42 12.61
CA VAL A 290 13.20 4.47 11.62
C VAL A 290 13.07 3.05 12.17
N ALA A 291 12.77 2.08 11.31
CA ALA A 291 12.94 0.67 11.63
C ALA A 291 14.29 0.22 11.06
N LYS A 292 15.20 -0.16 11.97
CA LYS A 292 16.54 -0.64 11.62
C LYS A 292 16.48 -2.02 10.96
N PRO A 293 17.46 -2.40 10.12
CA PRO A 293 17.56 -3.77 9.63
C PRO A 293 17.61 -4.78 10.78
N HIS A 294 17.00 -5.92 10.71
CA HIS A 294 16.29 -6.52 9.56
C HIS A 294 14.83 -6.87 9.95
N SER A 295 14.20 -6.02 10.72
CA SER A 295 12.82 -6.22 11.18
C SER A 295 12.10 -4.89 11.35
N PRO A 296 10.79 -4.80 10.97
CA PRO A 296 10.02 -3.56 11.11
C PRO A 296 9.81 -3.09 12.54
N ASP A 297 9.92 -3.98 13.53
CA ASP A 297 9.80 -3.67 14.96
C ASP A 297 11.12 -3.20 15.61
N ASN A 298 12.24 -3.32 14.90
CA ASN A 298 13.54 -2.83 15.36
C ASN A 298 13.63 -1.30 15.26
N ARG A 299 12.68 -0.60 15.92
CA ARG A 299 12.55 0.85 15.85
C ARG A 299 13.61 1.59 16.63
N ASP A 300 13.92 2.78 16.15
CA ASP A 300 14.71 3.79 16.87
C ASP A 300 14.30 5.18 16.34
N THR A 301 14.77 6.26 16.98
CA THR A 301 14.57 7.59 16.43
C THR A 301 15.54 7.86 15.26
N ALA A 302 15.12 8.69 14.30
CA ALA A 302 16.00 9.12 13.22
C ALA A 302 17.25 9.82 13.79
N TYR A 303 17.10 10.56 14.89
CA TYR A 303 18.20 11.23 15.58
C TYR A 303 19.26 10.24 16.11
N ASN A 304 18.84 9.14 16.72
CA ASN A 304 19.76 8.12 17.25
C ASN A 304 20.51 7.38 16.15
N CYS A 305 19.94 7.30 14.96
CA CYS A 305 20.54 6.65 13.78
C CYS A 305 21.35 7.60 12.89
N ARG A 306 21.57 8.87 13.26
CA ARG A 306 22.18 9.91 12.42
C ARG A 306 23.59 9.61 11.91
N ASP A 307 24.32 8.72 12.55
CA ASP A 307 25.67 8.31 12.15
C ASP A 307 25.68 7.19 11.10
N VAL A 308 24.50 6.64 10.75
CA VAL A 308 24.38 5.58 9.75
C VAL A 308 24.57 6.19 8.36
N LYS A 309 25.65 5.79 7.69
CA LYS A 309 25.92 6.16 6.30
C LYS A 309 25.03 5.34 5.35
N LEU A 310 24.51 5.99 4.32
CA LEU A 310 23.59 5.43 3.33
C LEU A 310 24.21 5.40 1.94
N ASP A 311 23.95 4.33 1.21
CA ASP A 311 24.35 4.16 -0.18
C ASP A 311 23.22 4.49 -1.15
N GLN A 312 21.96 4.35 -0.75
CA GLN A 312 20.77 4.55 -1.58
C GLN A 312 19.57 5.04 -0.75
N ALA A 313 18.72 5.84 -1.38
CA ALA A 313 17.39 6.19 -0.89
C ALA A 313 16.31 5.70 -1.87
N TYR A 314 15.18 5.23 -1.34
CA TYR A 314 14.05 4.76 -2.14
C TYR A 314 12.73 5.30 -1.60
N ILE A 315 11.97 6.00 -2.46
CA ILE A 315 10.63 6.54 -2.17
C ILE A 315 9.65 5.87 -3.10
N GLY A 316 8.76 5.05 -2.57
CA GLY A 316 7.83 4.27 -3.39
C GLY A 316 7.12 3.18 -2.59
N SER A 317 6.57 2.20 -3.26
CA SER A 317 5.71 1.12 -2.79
C SER A 317 4.28 1.55 -2.45
N CYS A 318 3.45 0.58 -2.07
CA CYS A 318 2.07 0.85 -1.64
C CYS A 318 1.98 1.71 -0.35
N THR A 319 3.03 1.73 0.48
CA THR A 319 3.09 2.53 1.71
C THR A 319 3.63 3.94 1.50
N GLY A 320 4.57 4.14 0.59
CA GLY A 320 5.29 5.40 0.43
C GLY A 320 5.30 5.95 -1.00
N GLY A 321 4.43 5.44 -1.87
CA GLY A 321 4.34 5.83 -3.28
C GLY A 321 3.07 6.61 -3.63
N LYS A 322 2.39 7.20 -2.65
CA LYS A 322 1.16 7.99 -2.85
C LYS A 322 1.51 9.44 -3.19
N ILE A 323 0.56 10.18 -3.72
CA ILE A 323 0.85 11.57 -4.11
C ILE A 323 1.22 12.46 -2.91
N THR A 324 0.63 12.23 -1.75
CA THR A 324 1.01 12.94 -0.52
C THR A 324 2.45 12.64 -0.11
N ASP A 325 2.92 11.39 -0.25
CA ASP A 325 4.31 11.01 0.03
C ASP A 325 5.29 11.73 -0.92
N MET A 326 4.92 11.84 -2.22
CA MET A 326 5.72 12.55 -3.22
C MET A 326 5.78 14.05 -2.93
N ILE A 327 4.67 14.67 -2.50
CA ILE A 327 4.61 16.08 -2.09
C ILE A 327 5.49 16.31 -0.85
N PHE A 328 5.44 15.44 0.15
CA PHE A 328 6.27 15.52 1.34
C PHE A 328 7.77 15.47 0.98
N ALA A 329 8.17 14.49 0.18
CA ALA A 329 9.55 14.37 -0.26
C ALA A 329 10.01 15.57 -1.10
N ALA A 330 9.19 16.02 -2.05
CA ALA A 330 9.53 17.15 -2.91
C ALA A 330 9.65 18.47 -2.12
N ASN A 331 8.86 18.68 -1.08
CA ASN A 331 8.99 19.86 -0.21
C ASN A 331 10.34 19.90 0.53
N ILE A 332 10.81 18.75 1.03
CA ILE A 332 12.14 18.62 1.65
C ILE A 332 13.24 18.89 0.61
N LEU A 333 13.08 18.36 -0.61
CA LEU A 333 14.13 18.39 -1.65
C LEU A 333 14.17 19.69 -2.44
N LYS A 334 13.16 20.54 -2.32
CA LYS A 334 13.05 21.81 -3.06
C LYS A 334 14.29 22.70 -2.87
N GLY A 335 14.97 23.00 -3.98
CA GLY A 335 16.16 23.87 -4.01
C GLY A 335 17.45 23.19 -3.53
N HIS A 336 17.41 21.89 -3.27
CA HIS A 336 18.56 21.10 -2.84
C HIS A 336 18.90 20.01 -3.87
N ARG A 337 20.07 19.37 -3.70
CA ARG A 337 20.46 18.19 -4.49
C ARG A 337 20.77 17.01 -3.57
N VAL A 338 20.30 15.84 -3.97
CA VAL A 338 20.58 14.59 -3.26
C VAL A 338 22.06 14.22 -3.37
N LYS A 339 22.62 13.67 -2.29
CA LYS A 339 24.02 13.23 -2.22
C LYS A 339 24.21 11.75 -2.54
N ILE A 340 23.14 10.98 -2.52
CA ILE A 340 23.15 9.55 -2.81
C ILE A 340 22.12 9.22 -3.90
N PRO A 341 22.30 8.13 -4.67
CA PRO A 341 21.28 7.65 -5.60
C PRO A 341 19.92 7.57 -4.93
N THR A 342 18.96 8.31 -5.43
CA THR A 342 17.61 8.40 -4.87
C THR A 342 16.60 8.02 -5.94
N PHE A 343 15.88 6.92 -5.71
CA PHE A 343 14.87 6.38 -6.60
C PHE A 343 13.49 6.73 -6.11
N VAL A 344 12.67 7.24 -7.02
CA VAL A 344 11.27 7.62 -6.76
C VAL A 344 10.37 6.81 -7.67
N VAL A 345 9.48 6.02 -7.09
CA VAL A 345 8.58 5.12 -7.83
C VAL A 345 7.14 5.39 -7.40
N PRO A 346 6.34 6.06 -8.24
CA PRO A 346 4.92 6.30 -7.95
C PRO A 346 4.14 4.99 -7.74
N GLY A 347 3.17 4.99 -6.84
CA GLY A 347 2.36 3.81 -6.57
C GLY A 347 1.36 3.46 -7.67
N SER A 348 0.93 4.45 -8.46
CA SER A 348 0.00 4.24 -9.58
C SER A 348 0.27 5.19 -10.73
N THR A 349 -0.35 4.90 -11.88
CA THR A 349 -0.31 5.80 -13.05
C THR A 349 -1.02 7.13 -12.76
N GLU A 350 -2.06 7.13 -11.90
CA GLU A 350 -2.73 8.34 -11.44
C GLU A 350 -1.78 9.19 -10.59
N VAL A 351 -1.09 8.59 -9.60
CA VAL A 351 -0.07 9.30 -8.83
C VAL A 351 1.01 9.90 -9.72
N HIS A 352 1.45 9.17 -10.75
CA HIS A 352 2.46 9.70 -11.68
C HIS A 352 1.93 10.91 -12.47
N ALA A 353 0.69 10.85 -12.95
CA ALA A 353 0.04 11.98 -13.61
C ALA A 353 -0.11 13.17 -12.66
N ASP A 354 -0.48 12.92 -11.41
CA ASP A 354 -0.57 13.94 -10.36
C ASP A 354 0.78 14.60 -10.08
N MET A 355 1.86 13.84 -10.03
CA MET A 355 3.22 14.39 -9.89
C MET A 355 3.58 15.37 -11.00
N GLN A 356 3.05 15.20 -12.21
CA GLN A 356 3.32 16.06 -13.36
C GLN A 356 2.44 17.32 -13.38
N ARG A 357 1.21 17.25 -12.87
CA ARG A 357 0.24 18.34 -12.93
C ARG A 357 0.13 19.16 -11.64
N LEU A 358 0.42 18.57 -10.47
CA LEU A 358 0.29 19.26 -9.18
C LEU A 358 1.60 19.96 -8.76
N ASN A 359 1.46 21.10 -8.09
CA ASN A 359 2.55 21.79 -7.42
C ASN A 359 2.79 21.24 -6.00
N LEU A 360 3.74 21.81 -5.27
CA LEU A 360 4.13 21.36 -3.93
C LEU A 360 3.06 21.56 -2.83
N ARG A 361 1.95 22.22 -3.14
CA ARG A 361 0.79 22.37 -2.25
C ARG A 361 -0.33 21.40 -2.60
N GLY A 362 -0.10 20.50 -3.54
CA GLY A 362 -1.11 19.53 -3.98
C GLY A 362 -2.31 20.10 -4.75
N VAL A 363 -2.09 21.24 -5.41
CA VAL A 363 -3.07 21.85 -6.32
C VAL A 363 -2.50 21.95 -7.72
N GLU A 364 -3.35 22.13 -8.73
CA GLU A 364 -2.92 22.31 -10.13
C GLU A 364 -1.87 23.39 -10.23
N LYS A 365 -0.76 23.09 -10.90
CA LYS A 365 0.34 24.06 -11.09
C LYS A 365 -0.04 25.18 -12.05
N GLY A 366 0.34 26.38 -11.69
CA GLY A 366 0.26 27.53 -12.62
C GLY A 366 1.30 27.44 -13.74
N PRO A 367 1.21 28.30 -14.77
CA PRO A 367 2.09 28.25 -15.96
C PRO A 367 3.59 28.34 -15.64
N ASN A 368 3.97 29.03 -14.58
CA ASN A 368 5.36 29.25 -14.16
C ASN A 368 5.75 28.48 -12.88
N GLU A 369 4.89 27.61 -12.39
CA GLU A 369 5.14 26.76 -11.23
C GLU A 369 5.76 25.42 -11.65
N LYS A 370 6.67 24.90 -10.83
CA LYS A 370 7.19 23.54 -10.98
C LYS A 370 6.20 22.53 -10.43
N SER A 371 6.07 21.42 -11.14
CA SER A 371 5.35 20.28 -10.64
C SER A 371 6.15 19.56 -9.54
N VAL A 372 5.48 18.66 -8.83
CA VAL A 372 6.14 17.74 -7.88
C VAL A 372 7.27 16.97 -8.58
N GLN A 373 7.02 16.46 -9.78
CA GLN A 373 8.02 15.72 -10.57
C GLN A 373 9.20 16.61 -10.97
N ASP A 374 8.96 17.85 -11.42
CA ASP A 374 10.02 18.78 -11.80
C ASP A 374 10.97 19.03 -10.61
N VAL A 375 10.43 19.23 -9.41
CA VAL A 375 11.23 19.45 -8.19
C VAL A 375 12.08 18.22 -7.83
N LEU A 376 11.52 17.03 -7.93
CA LEU A 376 12.26 15.78 -7.67
C LEU A 376 13.39 15.55 -8.68
N LEU A 377 13.15 15.82 -9.97
CA LEU A 377 14.15 15.72 -11.02
C LEU A 377 15.26 16.77 -10.84
N ASP A 378 14.90 18.02 -10.53
CA ASP A 378 15.87 19.08 -10.24
C ASP A 378 16.77 18.75 -9.05
N ALA A 379 16.21 18.08 -8.04
CA ALA A 379 16.98 17.60 -6.90
C ALA A 379 17.94 16.44 -7.25
N GLY A 380 17.83 15.87 -8.46
CA GLY A 380 18.66 14.77 -8.94
C GLY A 380 18.12 13.39 -8.60
N CYS A 381 16.82 13.26 -8.29
CA CYS A 381 16.17 11.97 -8.11
C CYS A 381 15.98 11.24 -9.45
N ASN A 382 16.02 9.92 -9.41
CA ASN A 382 15.67 9.05 -10.53
C ASN A 382 14.19 8.68 -10.40
N VAL A 383 13.33 9.22 -11.26
CA VAL A 383 11.90 8.93 -11.26
C VAL A 383 11.61 7.78 -12.22
N GLY A 384 11.02 6.71 -11.73
CA GLY A 384 10.68 5.50 -12.50
C GLY A 384 9.19 5.35 -12.76
N ALA A 385 8.87 4.28 -13.49
CA ALA A 385 7.50 3.86 -13.76
C ALA A 385 6.80 3.37 -12.48
N SER A 386 5.48 3.54 -12.40
CA SER A 386 4.68 3.04 -11.27
C SER A 386 4.79 1.53 -11.11
N GLY A 387 5.05 1.04 -9.90
CA GLY A 387 5.16 -0.41 -9.68
C GLY A 387 5.63 -0.78 -8.29
N CYS A 388 5.61 -2.08 -8.00
CA CYS A 388 5.97 -2.65 -6.70
C CYS A 388 7.26 -3.49 -6.73
N ALA A 389 7.88 -3.71 -7.87
CA ALA A 389 8.92 -4.72 -8.06
C ALA A 389 10.12 -4.57 -7.12
N ALA A 390 10.68 -3.37 -6.93
CA ALA A 390 11.83 -3.13 -6.06
C ALA A 390 11.52 -3.43 -4.58
N CYS A 391 10.30 -3.16 -4.13
CA CYS A 391 9.86 -3.46 -2.77
C CYS A 391 9.81 -4.98 -2.48
N LEU A 392 9.65 -5.81 -3.52
CA LEU A 392 9.62 -7.27 -3.44
C LEU A 392 10.93 -7.93 -3.89
N GLY A 393 11.96 -7.14 -4.16
CA GLY A 393 13.26 -7.65 -4.61
C GLY A 393 13.24 -8.24 -6.02
N GLY A 394 12.38 -7.76 -6.89
CA GLY A 394 12.10 -8.24 -8.24
C GLY A 394 13.28 -8.72 -9.10
N PRO A 395 13.09 -9.00 -10.39
CA PRO A 395 14.17 -9.41 -11.29
C PRO A 395 15.37 -8.47 -11.27
N GLY A 396 16.53 -8.94 -11.72
CA GLY A 396 17.81 -8.22 -11.62
C GLY A 396 17.83 -6.85 -12.28
N ASP A 397 16.97 -6.62 -13.27
CA ASP A 397 16.80 -5.38 -14.04
C ASP A 397 15.78 -4.41 -13.42
N THR A 398 15.24 -4.71 -12.25
CA THR A 398 14.24 -3.86 -11.58
C THR A 398 14.83 -2.52 -11.15
N PHE A 399 14.15 -1.44 -11.51
CA PHE A 399 14.51 -0.07 -11.15
C PHE A 399 14.50 0.15 -9.63
N GLY A 400 15.63 0.64 -9.09
CA GLY A 400 15.78 0.90 -7.64
C GLY A 400 16.04 -0.34 -6.78
N ARG A 401 16.23 -1.54 -7.38
CA ARG A 401 16.60 -2.77 -6.70
C ARG A 401 18.02 -2.70 -6.12
N LEU A 402 18.21 -3.20 -4.91
CA LEU A 402 19.54 -3.34 -4.31
C LEU A 402 20.29 -4.53 -4.93
N GLN A 403 21.49 -4.26 -5.43
CA GLN A 403 22.27 -5.25 -6.19
C GLN A 403 23.41 -5.88 -5.39
N ARG A 404 23.91 -5.16 -4.38
CA ARG A 404 25.12 -5.51 -3.63
C ARG A 404 24.87 -5.42 -2.13
N SER A 405 25.94 -5.36 -1.34
CA SER A 405 25.87 -5.01 0.08
C SER A 405 25.74 -3.49 0.20
N GLU A 406 24.51 -3.02 0.19
CA GLU A 406 24.15 -1.59 0.20
C GLU A 406 23.31 -1.28 1.43
N VAL A 407 23.51 -0.10 2.01
CA VAL A 407 22.66 0.43 3.09
C VAL A 407 21.65 1.39 2.48
N CYS A 408 20.38 1.03 2.54
CA CYS A 408 19.30 1.80 1.95
C CYS A 408 18.34 2.34 3.02
N ILE A 409 17.88 3.59 2.85
CA ILE A 409 16.72 4.09 3.58
C ILE A 409 15.51 4.12 2.64
N SER A 410 14.37 3.65 3.10
CA SER A 410 13.23 3.37 2.22
C SER A 410 11.89 3.63 2.85
N THR A 411 10.92 4.08 2.04
CA THR A 411 9.51 4.18 2.43
C THR A 411 8.74 2.86 2.29
N THR A 412 9.39 1.78 1.87
CA THR A 412 8.77 0.44 1.75
C THR A 412 8.30 -0.09 3.11
N ASN A 413 7.62 -1.24 3.11
CA ASN A 413 6.95 -1.77 4.30
C ASN A 413 7.75 -2.87 5.02
N ARG A 414 8.72 -3.51 4.36
CA ARG A 414 9.50 -4.64 4.89
C ARG A 414 10.99 -4.45 4.66
N ASN A 415 11.80 -4.94 5.60
CA ASN A 415 13.26 -4.79 5.55
C ASN A 415 14.04 -6.07 5.91
N PHE A 416 13.44 -7.26 5.74
CA PHE A 416 14.17 -8.52 5.91
C PHE A 416 15.31 -8.65 4.90
N PRO A 417 16.32 -9.51 5.17
CA PRO A 417 17.38 -9.79 4.22
C PRO A 417 16.83 -10.22 2.85
N GLY A 418 17.28 -9.56 1.79
CA GLY A 418 16.85 -9.84 0.42
C GLY A 418 15.50 -9.21 0.00
N ARG A 419 14.77 -8.56 0.90
CA ARG A 419 13.44 -8.00 0.58
C ARG A 419 13.48 -6.98 -0.56
N MET A 420 14.53 -6.16 -0.66
CA MET A 420 14.71 -5.20 -1.76
C MET A 420 15.79 -5.62 -2.77
N GLY A 421 16.15 -6.92 -2.81
CA GLY A 421 17.11 -7.48 -3.75
C GLY A 421 18.22 -8.28 -3.09
N SER A 422 19.41 -7.72 -2.90
CA SER A 422 20.54 -8.42 -2.29
C SER A 422 20.29 -8.80 -0.83
N THR A 423 20.53 -10.06 -0.47
CA THR A 423 20.46 -10.54 0.92
C THR A 423 21.55 -9.97 1.83
N LYS A 424 22.56 -9.32 1.24
CA LYS A 424 23.65 -8.66 1.97
C LYS A 424 23.37 -7.19 2.24
N SER A 425 22.25 -6.65 1.74
CA SER A 425 21.86 -5.26 1.94
C SER A 425 21.15 -5.07 3.28
N ALA A 426 21.27 -3.86 3.81
CA ALA A 426 20.61 -3.42 5.02
C ALA A 426 19.59 -2.32 4.66
N VAL A 427 18.31 -2.52 4.99
CA VAL A 427 17.25 -1.55 4.68
C VAL A 427 16.69 -0.96 5.97
N TYR A 428 16.71 0.37 6.04
CA TYR A 428 16.06 1.17 7.07
C TYR A 428 14.70 1.62 6.54
N LEU A 429 13.62 1.36 7.28
CA LEU A 429 12.28 1.86 6.92
C LEU A 429 12.04 3.21 7.60
N ALA A 430 11.54 4.18 6.85
CA ALA A 430 11.25 5.51 7.38
C ALA A 430 10.13 6.21 6.59
N SER A 431 9.66 7.33 7.12
CA SER A 431 8.69 8.20 6.45
C SER A 431 9.31 8.89 5.22
N PRO A 432 8.50 9.36 4.26
CA PRO A 432 8.99 10.09 3.10
C PRO A 432 9.77 11.34 3.48
N LEU A 433 9.42 12.00 4.59
CA LEU A 433 10.15 13.15 5.13
C LEU A 433 11.58 12.77 5.56
N THR A 434 11.69 11.69 6.35
CA THR A 434 12.99 11.19 6.83
C THR A 434 13.85 10.65 5.69
N VAL A 435 13.24 9.94 4.72
CA VAL A 435 13.96 9.43 3.54
C VAL A 435 14.51 10.58 2.70
N ALA A 436 13.71 11.59 2.41
CA ALA A 436 14.12 12.77 1.62
C ALA A 436 15.23 13.58 2.34
N ALA A 437 15.09 13.83 3.64
CA ALA A 437 16.12 14.50 4.43
C ALA A 437 17.45 13.71 4.42
N SER A 438 17.35 12.37 4.54
CA SER A 438 18.50 11.48 4.51
C SER A 438 19.19 11.44 3.14
N ALA A 439 18.43 11.56 2.05
CA ALA A 439 18.98 11.65 0.69
C ALA A 439 19.85 12.91 0.50
N LEU A 440 19.53 14.02 1.18
CA LEU A 440 20.31 15.26 1.13
C LEU A 440 21.66 15.15 1.85
N THR A 441 21.74 14.35 2.88
CA THR A 441 22.95 14.28 3.73
C THR A 441 23.84 13.08 3.42
N GLY A 442 23.24 11.99 2.91
CA GLY A 442 23.90 10.68 2.77
C GLY A 442 23.97 9.88 4.06
N HIS A 443 23.27 10.32 5.10
CA HIS A 443 23.13 9.65 6.40
C HIS A 443 21.67 9.67 6.83
N VAL A 444 21.29 8.79 7.76
CA VAL A 444 19.96 8.90 8.40
C VAL A 444 19.83 10.28 9.03
N THR A 445 18.79 11.02 8.67
CA THR A 445 18.64 12.42 9.05
C THR A 445 17.25 12.70 9.59
N ASP A 446 17.22 13.37 10.74
CA ASP A 446 15.98 13.85 11.36
C ASP A 446 15.36 14.96 10.48
N PRO A 447 14.11 14.76 9.98
CA PRO A 447 13.47 15.72 9.07
C PRO A 447 13.15 17.07 9.72
N ARG A 448 13.14 17.18 11.06
CA ARG A 448 12.90 18.44 11.80
C ARG A 448 13.87 19.57 11.40
N GLN A 449 15.02 19.22 10.82
CA GLN A 449 15.96 20.21 10.29
C GLN A 449 15.46 20.93 9.02
N TYR A 450 14.48 20.35 8.34
CA TYR A 450 13.95 20.81 7.05
C TYR A 450 12.46 21.18 7.09
N VAL A 451 11.73 20.76 8.10
CA VAL A 451 10.28 20.97 8.23
C VAL A 451 9.99 21.76 9.50
N SER A 452 9.60 23.03 9.34
CA SER A 452 9.21 23.92 10.45
C SER A 452 7.70 24.20 10.51
N GLN A 453 6.97 23.90 9.42
CA GLN A 453 5.53 24.12 9.30
C GLN A 453 4.88 22.93 8.61
N PRO A 454 3.59 22.66 8.86
CA PRO A 454 2.84 21.61 8.16
C PRO A 454 2.90 21.80 6.64
N ILE A 455 3.18 20.72 5.93
CA ILE A 455 3.20 20.69 4.47
C ILE A 455 1.76 20.52 3.98
N GLU A 456 1.28 21.48 3.20
CA GLU A 456 -0.02 21.40 2.57
C GLU A 456 0.01 20.32 1.47
N THR A 457 -1.01 19.49 1.44
CA THR A 457 -1.19 18.47 0.39
C THR A 457 -2.44 18.72 -0.45
N GLY A 458 -3.14 19.83 -0.21
CA GLY A 458 -4.32 20.24 -0.94
C GLY A 458 -5.41 19.18 -0.97
N ALA A 459 -6.06 19.01 -2.12
CA ALA A 459 -6.99 17.91 -2.39
C ALA A 459 -6.29 16.65 -2.94
N ALA A 460 -4.96 16.57 -2.87
CA ALA A 460 -4.21 15.41 -3.34
C ALA A 460 -4.71 14.13 -2.67
N GLY A 461 -5.00 13.11 -3.45
CA GLY A 461 -5.55 11.84 -2.97
C GLY A 461 -7.03 11.86 -2.56
N VAL A 462 -7.78 12.97 -2.78
CA VAL A 462 -9.22 13.10 -2.45
C VAL A 462 -10.08 13.33 -3.69
N ALA A 463 -9.46 13.67 -4.85
CA ALA A 463 -10.18 13.93 -6.10
C ALA A 463 -10.44 12.67 -6.91
#